data_50323c515ece988a5082a688f2f908ac
#
_entry.id   50323c515ece988a5082a688f2f908ac
#
_cell.length_a   1.000
_cell.length_b   1.000
_cell.length_c   1.000
_cell.angle_alpha   90.00
_cell.angle_beta   90.00
_cell.angle_gamma   90.00
#
_symmetry.space_group_name_H-M   'P 1'
#
loop_
_entity.id
_entity.type
_entity.pdbx_description
1 polymer ?
#
loop_
_entity_poly.entity_id
_entity_poly.type
_entity_poly.pdbx_seq_one_letter_code
_entity_poly.pdbx_strand_id
1 'polypeptide(L)'
;EVKASKKWDHEQVVELITKVNNYWQANNKPEVRAFWDNAAYHTGNMEVYKMLKDQKMLDYSIRWAEHNDWTGATEANPAKWKYKPYGEGKQHVLFGDWQICFQTYIDLYNIEAAKGNAAASEYMVKRAKEVMHYEAYSEPTDYWWWSDALYMVMPVMTKMYKLTGDTKYLDKLYDNLLTTDEIMLDKETNLYFRDGKY
;
A
#
# COMPACT_ATOMS: atom_id res chain seq x y z
N GLU A 1 -12.25 37.57 9.07
CA GLU A 1 -10.80 37.60 8.78
C GLU A 1 -10.29 36.17 8.80
N VAL A 2 -9.96 35.58 7.64
CA VAL A 2 -9.24 34.33 7.55
C VAL A 2 -7.81 34.62 7.99
N LYS A 3 -7.43 34.19 9.20
CA LYS A 3 -6.03 34.25 9.64
C LYS A 3 -5.17 33.54 8.61
N ALA A 4 -4.20 34.25 8.03
CA ALA A 4 -3.22 33.63 7.16
C ALA A 4 -2.64 32.38 7.85
N SER A 5 -2.71 31.22 7.20
CA SER A 5 -2.14 29.99 7.74
C SER A 5 -0.65 30.21 7.98
N LYS A 6 -0.15 29.79 9.14
CA LYS A 6 1.28 29.84 9.44
C LYS A 6 2.04 29.12 8.33
N LYS A 7 2.91 29.84 7.62
CA LYS A 7 3.72 29.24 6.58
C LYS A 7 4.84 28.45 7.26
N TRP A 8 4.82 27.13 7.09
CA TRP A 8 5.86 26.24 7.59
C TRP A 8 7.06 26.31 6.66
N ASP A 9 8.27 26.42 7.20
CA ASP A 9 9.49 26.18 6.43
C ASP A 9 9.89 24.70 6.41
N HIS A 10 10.85 24.37 5.57
CA HIS A 10 11.30 22.98 5.40
C HIS A 10 11.81 22.37 6.71
N GLU A 11 12.58 23.10 7.49
CA GLU A 11 13.17 22.60 8.74
C GLU A 11 12.09 22.28 9.77
N GLN A 12 11.09 23.15 9.92
CA GLN A 12 9.94 22.91 10.82
C GLN A 12 9.14 21.68 10.44
N VAL A 13 8.95 21.44 9.12
CA VAL A 13 8.26 20.25 8.63
C VAL A 13 9.06 18.98 8.92
N VAL A 14 10.37 18.98 8.65
CA VAL A 14 11.27 17.87 8.95
C VAL A 14 11.30 17.55 10.43
N GLU A 15 11.41 18.59 11.29
CA GLU A 15 11.37 18.40 12.75
C GLU A 15 10.07 17.76 13.22
N LEU A 16 8.93 18.25 12.74
CA LEU A 16 7.62 17.71 13.11
C LEU A 16 7.47 16.25 12.66
N ILE A 17 7.80 15.94 11.42
CA ILE A 17 7.72 14.57 10.88
C ILE A 17 8.62 13.63 11.68
N THR A 18 9.86 14.05 11.96
CA THR A 18 10.81 13.27 12.75
C THR A 18 10.29 13.01 14.15
N LYS A 19 9.73 14.03 14.81
CA LYS A 19 9.16 13.91 16.15
C LYS A 19 7.98 12.93 16.18
N VAL A 20 7.04 13.05 15.24
CA VAL A 20 5.87 12.18 15.16
C VAL A 20 6.30 10.73 14.87
N ASN A 21 7.20 10.52 13.92
CA ASN A 21 7.67 9.19 13.56
C ASN A 21 8.46 8.52 14.71
N ASN A 22 9.34 9.26 15.37
CA ASN A 22 10.06 8.76 16.54
C ASN A 22 9.11 8.40 17.70
N TYR A 23 8.07 9.22 17.94
CA TYR A 23 7.06 8.90 18.94
C TYR A 23 6.32 7.60 18.61
N TRP A 24 5.91 7.42 17.34
CA TRP A 24 5.27 6.18 16.92
C TRP A 24 6.16 4.96 17.18
N GLN A 25 7.41 4.98 16.72
CA GLN A 25 8.33 3.86 16.88
C GLN A 25 8.71 3.56 18.33
N ALA A 26 8.68 4.57 19.21
CA ALA A 26 8.93 4.38 20.64
C ALA A 26 7.75 3.70 21.37
N ASN A 27 6.53 3.84 20.85
CA ASN A 27 5.31 3.36 21.50
C ASN A 27 4.65 2.16 20.79
N ASN A 28 5.16 1.74 19.64
CA ASN A 28 4.62 0.63 18.86
C ASN A 28 5.73 -0.33 18.47
N LYS A 29 5.41 -1.62 18.43
CA LYS A 29 6.33 -2.65 17.94
C LYS A 29 6.12 -2.85 16.45
N PRO A 30 7.17 -3.13 15.65
CA PRO A 30 7.00 -3.46 14.25
C PRO A 30 6.45 -4.89 14.02
N GLU A 31 6.55 -5.78 15.01
CA GLU A 31 6.06 -7.17 14.90
C GLU A 31 4.54 -7.23 15.06
N VAL A 32 3.80 -6.70 14.09
CA VAL A 32 2.34 -6.67 14.00
C VAL A 32 1.89 -7.09 12.60
N ARG A 33 0.61 -7.43 12.46
CA ARG A 33 0.02 -7.89 11.18
C ARG A 33 0.19 -6.89 10.03
N ALA A 34 0.24 -7.39 8.80
CA ALA A 34 0.37 -6.59 7.58
C ALA A 34 -0.96 -6.02 7.06
N PHE A 35 -1.95 -5.83 7.92
CA PHE A 35 -3.24 -5.26 7.56
C PHE A 35 -3.17 -3.73 7.48
N TRP A 36 -4.15 -3.09 6.87
CA TRP A 36 -4.13 -1.65 6.57
C TRP A 36 -3.80 -0.76 7.76
N ASP A 37 -4.27 -1.12 8.94
CA ASP A 37 -4.09 -0.35 10.18
C ASP A 37 -2.61 -0.13 10.55
N ASN A 38 -1.76 -1.10 10.23
CA ASN A 38 -0.31 -0.99 10.41
C ASN A 38 0.41 -0.63 9.11
N ALA A 39 -0.03 -1.20 7.98
CA ALA A 39 0.62 -0.99 6.69
C ALA A 39 0.59 0.49 6.26
N ALA A 40 -0.47 1.24 6.58
CA ALA A 40 -0.55 2.67 6.29
C ALA A 40 0.56 3.48 6.99
N TYR A 41 0.95 3.11 8.22
CA TYR A 41 2.10 3.71 8.88
C TYR A 41 3.39 3.48 8.09
N HIS A 42 3.61 2.25 7.60
CA HIS A 42 4.85 1.90 6.90
C HIS A 42 4.98 2.60 5.55
N THR A 43 3.88 2.91 4.86
CA THR A 43 3.92 3.75 3.64
C THR A 43 4.48 5.13 3.96
N GLY A 44 4.01 5.76 5.04
CA GLY A 44 4.53 7.05 5.52
C GLY A 44 5.97 6.96 6.00
N ASN A 45 6.33 5.92 6.75
CA ASN A 45 7.70 5.70 7.23
C ASN A 45 8.72 5.56 6.08
N MET A 46 8.31 4.92 4.97
CA MET A 46 9.18 4.85 3.78
C MET A 46 9.40 6.22 3.14
N GLU A 47 8.39 7.11 3.12
CA GLU A 47 8.57 8.47 2.64
C GLU A 47 9.51 9.27 3.57
N VAL A 48 9.39 9.10 4.88
CA VAL A 48 10.34 9.68 5.86
C VAL A 48 11.76 9.17 5.61
N TYR A 49 11.93 7.87 5.38
CA TYR A 49 13.24 7.31 5.03
C TYR A 49 13.79 7.90 3.72
N LYS A 50 12.96 8.03 2.68
CA LYS A 50 13.40 8.64 1.41
C LYS A 50 13.89 10.07 1.59
N MET A 51 13.30 10.81 2.51
CA MET A 51 13.65 12.20 2.82
C MET A 51 14.90 12.31 3.70
N LEU A 52 14.98 11.54 4.79
CA LEU A 52 16.02 11.67 5.82
C LEU A 52 17.20 10.72 5.66
N LYS A 53 17.02 9.59 4.95
CA LYS A 53 17.99 8.48 4.83
C LYS A 53 18.42 7.91 6.18
N ASP A 54 17.59 8.03 7.21
CA ASP A 54 17.84 7.46 8.53
C ASP A 54 17.61 5.94 8.51
N GLN A 55 18.67 5.19 8.74
CA GLN A 55 18.65 3.72 8.71
C GLN A 55 17.66 3.12 9.72
N LYS A 56 17.45 3.76 10.87
CA LYS A 56 16.47 3.33 11.86
C LYS A 56 15.06 3.23 11.29
N MET A 57 14.68 4.16 10.40
CA MET A 57 13.37 4.15 9.76
C MET A 57 13.23 2.95 8.83
N LEU A 58 14.29 2.67 8.08
CA LEU A 58 14.34 1.53 7.17
C LEU A 58 14.26 0.20 7.94
N ASP A 59 15.08 0.03 8.96
CA ASP A 59 15.16 -1.18 9.79
C ASP A 59 13.81 -1.50 10.45
N TYR A 60 13.08 -0.46 10.88
CA TYR A 60 11.76 -0.65 11.47
C TYR A 60 10.75 -1.25 10.47
N SER A 61 10.74 -0.78 9.22
CA SER A 61 9.87 -1.35 8.19
C SER A 61 10.34 -2.72 7.70
N ILE A 62 11.65 -2.98 7.65
CA ILE A 62 12.18 -4.31 7.33
C ILE A 62 11.73 -5.33 8.38
N ARG A 63 11.86 -5.03 9.67
CA ARG A 63 11.41 -5.93 10.76
C ARG A 63 9.91 -6.25 10.67
N TRP A 64 9.09 -5.26 10.32
CA TRP A 64 7.67 -5.50 10.09
C TRP A 64 7.42 -6.41 8.88
N ALA A 65 8.10 -6.18 7.76
CA ALA A 65 7.97 -7.00 6.56
C ALA A 65 8.43 -8.45 6.80
N GLU A 66 9.57 -8.64 7.47
CA GLU A 66 10.09 -9.96 7.87
C GLU A 66 9.14 -10.69 8.82
N HIS A 67 8.57 -9.99 9.81
CA HIS A 67 7.56 -10.58 10.71
C HIS A 67 6.33 -11.14 9.97
N ASN A 68 5.99 -10.53 8.84
CA ASN A 68 4.86 -10.95 8.00
C ASN A 68 5.27 -11.84 6.82
N ASP A 69 6.50 -12.36 6.80
CA ASP A 69 7.03 -13.17 5.71
C ASP A 69 6.81 -12.53 4.32
N TRP A 70 6.84 -11.20 4.25
CA TRP A 70 6.61 -10.41 3.02
C TRP A 70 5.26 -10.71 2.36
N THR A 71 4.25 -11.04 3.17
CA THR A 71 2.90 -11.35 2.71
C THR A 71 1.86 -10.41 3.33
N GLY A 72 0.67 -10.34 2.68
CA GLY A 72 -0.56 -9.85 3.29
C GLY A 72 -1.40 -11.02 3.78
N ALA A 73 -2.62 -11.20 3.23
CA ALA A 73 -3.42 -12.39 3.51
C ALA A 73 -2.74 -13.66 2.95
N THR A 74 -2.82 -14.77 3.70
CA THR A 74 -1.93 -15.93 3.53
C THR A 74 -2.54 -17.13 2.80
N GLU A 75 -3.78 -17.05 2.31
CA GLU A 75 -4.36 -18.17 1.53
C GLU A 75 -3.55 -18.43 0.27
N ALA A 76 -3.04 -19.64 0.14
CA ALA A 76 -2.18 -20.05 -0.97
C ALA A 76 -2.96 -20.45 -2.24
N ASN A 77 -4.21 -20.91 -2.09
CA ASN A 77 -5.00 -21.38 -3.22
C ASN A 77 -5.79 -20.23 -3.87
N PRO A 78 -5.46 -19.78 -5.11
CA PRO A 78 -6.15 -18.69 -5.77
C PRO A 78 -7.67 -18.90 -5.93
N ALA A 79 -8.13 -20.13 -6.04
CA ALA A 79 -9.56 -20.45 -6.15
C ALA A 79 -10.35 -20.08 -4.88
N LYS A 80 -9.66 -19.78 -3.77
CA LYS A 80 -10.25 -19.37 -2.49
C LYS A 80 -10.07 -17.90 -2.20
N TRP A 81 -9.41 -17.15 -3.07
CA TRP A 81 -9.14 -15.74 -2.85
C TRP A 81 -10.41 -14.90 -2.95
N LYS A 82 -10.56 -13.97 -2.01
CA LYS A 82 -11.73 -13.12 -1.86
C LYS A 82 -11.34 -11.64 -1.76
N TYR A 83 -12.25 -10.77 -2.15
CA TYR A 83 -12.22 -9.33 -1.90
C TYR A 83 -13.56 -8.81 -1.34
N LYS A 84 -14.60 -9.64 -1.36
CA LYS A 84 -15.94 -9.40 -0.80
C LYS A 84 -16.43 -10.61 -0.03
N PRO A 85 -17.35 -10.43 0.95
CA PRO A 85 -17.62 -9.17 1.66
C PRO A 85 -16.43 -8.75 2.51
N TYR A 86 -16.53 -7.63 3.24
CA TYR A 86 -15.50 -7.23 4.21
C TYR A 86 -15.10 -8.39 5.11
N GLY A 87 -13.81 -8.53 5.33
CA GLY A 87 -13.27 -9.54 6.22
C GLY A 87 -11.75 -9.49 6.35
N GLU A 88 -11.26 -9.84 7.52
CA GLU A 88 -9.84 -9.83 7.87
C GLU A 88 -9.18 -11.22 7.77
N GLY A 89 -9.93 -12.23 7.33
CA GLY A 89 -9.45 -13.61 7.23
C GLY A 89 -8.41 -13.81 6.13
N LYS A 90 -7.61 -14.86 6.28
CA LYS A 90 -6.53 -15.22 5.34
C LYS A 90 -6.95 -15.37 3.88
N GLN A 91 -8.23 -15.60 3.61
CA GLN A 91 -8.76 -15.74 2.25
C GLN A 91 -8.98 -14.39 1.53
N HIS A 92 -8.96 -13.26 2.24
CA HIS A 92 -9.19 -11.94 1.65
C HIS A 92 -7.96 -11.38 0.93
N VAL A 93 -7.30 -12.22 0.15
CA VAL A 93 -6.06 -11.92 -0.55
C VAL A 93 -6.21 -10.78 -1.55
N LEU A 94 -7.39 -10.68 -2.19
CA LEU A 94 -7.69 -9.65 -3.19
C LEU A 94 -8.37 -8.41 -2.59
N PHE A 95 -8.39 -8.30 -1.25
CA PHE A 95 -8.96 -7.16 -0.55
C PHE A 95 -7.88 -6.11 -0.30
N GLY A 96 -8.15 -4.85 -0.64
CA GLY A 96 -7.19 -3.76 -0.60
C GLY A 96 -6.48 -3.60 0.75
N ASP A 97 -7.19 -3.86 1.85
CA ASP A 97 -6.68 -3.81 3.22
C ASP A 97 -5.49 -4.77 3.46
N TRP A 98 -5.42 -5.87 2.72
CA TRP A 98 -4.29 -6.80 2.74
C TRP A 98 -3.27 -6.55 1.63
N GLN A 99 -3.58 -5.71 0.64
CA GLN A 99 -2.69 -5.42 -0.48
C GLN A 99 -1.83 -4.18 -0.26
N ILE A 100 -2.25 -3.26 0.61
CA ILE A 100 -1.50 -2.02 0.89
C ILE A 100 -0.07 -2.29 1.36
N CYS A 101 0.20 -3.39 2.06
CA CYS A 101 1.55 -3.76 2.51
C CYS A 101 2.54 -3.91 1.34
N PHE A 102 2.06 -4.28 0.17
CA PHE A 102 2.90 -4.42 -1.03
C PHE A 102 3.56 -3.10 -1.46
N GLN A 103 2.97 -1.95 -1.13
CA GLN A 103 3.63 -0.66 -1.37
C GLN A 103 5.00 -0.62 -0.69
N THR A 104 5.03 -0.96 0.60
CA THR A 104 6.25 -0.97 1.41
C THR A 104 7.23 -2.06 0.95
N TYR A 105 6.73 -3.26 0.67
CA TYR A 105 7.60 -4.37 0.24
C TYR A 105 8.30 -4.08 -1.08
N ILE A 106 7.60 -3.48 -2.06
CA ILE A 106 8.19 -3.08 -3.33
C ILE A 106 9.22 -1.95 -3.13
N ASP A 107 8.96 -0.99 -2.24
CA ASP A 107 9.92 0.07 -1.92
C ASP A 107 11.20 -0.49 -1.28
N LEU A 108 11.07 -1.43 -0.34
CA LEU A 108 12.21 -2.11 0.29
C LEU A 108 13.02 -2.93 -0.72
N TYR A 109 12.33 -3.68 -1.59
CA TYR A 109 12.98 -4.39 -2.69
C TYR A 109 13.76 -3.45 -3.61
N ASN A 110 13.18 -2.32 -4.00
CA ASN A 110 13.83 -1.35 -4.89
C ASN A 110 15.11 -0.77 -4.26
N ILE A 111 15.12 -0.59 -2.94
CA ILE A 111 16.32 -0.14 -2.21
C ILE A 111 17.42 -1.20 -2.31
N GLU A 112 17.11 -2.47 -2.12
CA GLU A 112 18.08 -3.57 -2.23
C GLU A 112 18.52 -3.79 -3.68
N ALA A 113 17.60 -3.72 -4.63
CA ALA A 113 17.91 -3.83 -6.06
C ALA A 113 18.89 -2.73 -6.52
N ALA A 114 18.71 -1.50 -6.02
CA ALA A 114 19.63 -0.40 -6.32
C ALA A 114 21.04 -0.61 -5.77
N LYS A 115 21.23 -1.48 -4.77
CA LYS A 115 22.53 -1.91 -4.23
C LYS A 115 23.13 -3.08 -5.02
N GLY A 116 22.47 -3.58 -6.05
CA GLY A 116 22.88 -4.75 -6.82
C GLY A 116 22.35 -6.09 -6.29
N ASN A 117 21.47 -6.08 -5.29
CA ASN A 117 20.95 -7.27 -4.62
C ASN A 117 19.61 -7.78 -5.18
N ALA A 118 19.21 -7.37 -6.40
CA ALA A 118 17.88 -7.66 -6.95
C ALA A 118 17.52 -9.16 -6.89
N ALA A 119 18.41 -10.04 -7.39
CA ALA A 119 18.15 -11.49 -7.40
C ALA A 119 18.04 -12.08 -5.98
N ALA A 120 18.90 -11.65 -5.06
CA ALA A 120 18.89 -12.11 -3.68
C ALA A 120 17.68 -11.64 -2.88
N SER A 121 17.05 -10.53 -3.31
CA SER A 121 15.93 -9.87 -2.63
C SER A 121 14.58 -10.16 -3.28
N GLU A 122 14.51 -11.00 -4.31
CA GLU A 122 13.28 -11.32 -5.06
C GLU A 122 12.15 -11.85 -4.16
N TYR A 123 12.48 -12.51 -3.05
CA TYR A 123 11.52 -13.00 -2.07
C TYR A 123 10.66 -11.87 -1.45
N MET A 124 11.18 -10.64 -1.36
CA MET A 124 10.47 -9.48 -0.81
C MET A 124 9.23 -9.10 -1.63
N VAL A 125 9.23 -9.37 -2.93
CA VAL A 125 8.16 -9.01 -3.85
C VAL A 125 7.45 -10.22 -4.47
N LYS A 126 7.83 -11.44 -4.10
CA LYS A 126 7.25 -12.66 -4.66
C LYS A 126 5.74 -12.71 -4.50
N ARG A 127 5.25 -12.46 -3.26
CA ARG A 127 3.80 -12.48 -2.99
C ARG A 127 3.07 -11.33 -3.66
N ALA A 128 3.65 -10.15 -3.67
CA ALA A 128 3.07 -9.02 -4.40
C ALA A 128 2.92 -9.32 -5.89
N LYS A 129 3.94 -9.89 -6.52
CA LYS A 129 3.88 -10.32 -7.92
C LYS A 129 2.78 -11.34 -8.16
N GLU A 130 2.67 -12.36 -7.33
CA GLU A 130 1.65 -13.40 -7.44
C GLU A 130 0.24 -12.83 -7.37
N VAL A 131 -0.06 -12.06 -6.32
CA VAL A 131 -1.40 -11.52 -6.05
C VAL A 131 -1.79 -10.46 -7.08
N MET A 132 -0.89 -9.53 -7.35
CA MET A 132 -1.19 -8.43 -8.27
C MET A 132 -1.22 -8.87 -9.73
N HIS A 133 -0.44 -9.89 -10.11
CA HIS A 133 -0.57 -10.50 -11.44
C HIS A 133 -1.94 -11.16 -11.60
N TYR A 134 -2.38 -11.94 -10.62
CA TYR A 134 -3.72 -12.52 -10.65
C TYR A 134 -4.80 -11.45 -10.84
N GLU A 135 -4.77 -10.37 -10.06
CA GLU A 135 -5.74 -9.27 -10.17
C GLU A 135 -5.66 -8.58 -11.55
N ALA A 136 -4.45 -8.27 -12.02
CA ALA A 136 -4.25 -7.57 -13.30
C ALA A 136 -4.79 -8.36 -14.51
N TYR A 137 -4.75 -9.69 -14.46
CA TYR A 137 -5.16 -10.57 -15.55
C TYR A 137 -6.55 -11.21 -15.36
N SER A 138 -7.22 -10.91 -14.25
CA SER A 138 -8.59 -11.36 -13.99
C SER A 138 -9.63 -10.49 -14.70
N GLU A 139 -10.85 -11.01 -14.90
CA GLU A 139 -11.95 -10.27 -15.52
C GLU A 139 -12.59 -9.20 -14.61
N PRO A 140 -12.84 -9.45 -13.29
CA PRO A 140 -13.53 -8.49 -12.43
C PRO A 140 -12.78 -7.15 -12.37
N THR A 141 -13.57 -6.06 -12.30
CA THR A 141 -13.08 -4.67 -12.16
C THR A 141 -13.63 -3.97 -10.91
N ASP A 142 -14.37 -4.68 -10.08
CA ASP A 142 -15.02 -4.15 -8.87
C ASP A 142 -14.25 -4.50 -7.58
N TYR A 143 -12.93 -4.65 -7.67
CA TYR A 143 -12.07 -4.93 -6.53
C TYR A 143 -12.08 -3.79 -5.50
N TRP A 144 -12.19 -2.57 -5.96
CA TRP A 144 -12.07 -1.36 -5.14
C TRP A 144 -13.45 -0.78 -4.83
N TRP A 145 -14.21 -1.51 -4.04
CA TRP A 145 -15.58 -1.14 -3.63
C TRP A 145 -15.65 -0.30 -2.35
N TRP A 146 -14.49 0.08 -1.81
CA TRP A 146 -14.27 1.05 -0.74
C TRP A 146 -13.41 2.19 -1.26
N SER A 147 -13.69 3.44 -0.89
CA SER A 147 -12.96 4.61 -1.41
C SER A 147 -11.47 4.61 -1.03
N ASP A 148 -11.13 4.09 0.14
CA ASP A 148 -9.75 3.99 0.61
C ASP A 148 -8.91 2.96 -0.16
N ALA A 149 -9.51 2.02 -0.88
CA ALA A 149 -8.79 1.14 -1.79
C ALA A 149 -8.01 1.92 -2.87
N LEU A 150 -8.48 3.10 -3.27
CA LEU A 150 -7.77 3.99 -4.20
C LEU A 150 -6.39 4.38 -3.64
N TYR A 151 -6.32 4.77 -2.37
CA TYR A 151 -5.05 5.04 -1.69
C TYR A 151 -4.21 3.78 -1.49
N MET A 152 -4.86 2.66 -1.13
CA MET A 152 -4.16 1.44 -0.77
C MET A 152 -3.57 0.72 -1.99
N VAL A 153 -4.31 0.60 -3.09
CA VAL A 153 -3.97 -0.32 -4.18
C VAL A 153 -3.53 0.35 -5.47
N MET A 154 -4.03 1.55 -5.83
CA MET A 154 -3.53 2.26 -7.02
C MET A 154 -2.00 2.43 -7.01
N PRO A 155 -1.36 2.83 -5.87
CA PRO A 155 0.10 2.88 -5.81
C PRO A 155 0.77 1.52 -5.97
N VAL A 156 0.13 0.42 -5.55
CA VAL A 156 0.67 -0.93 -5.78
C VAL A 156 0.69 -1.24 -7.26
N MET A 157 -0.40 -0.98 -7.99
CA MET A 157 -0.47 -1.21 -9.44
C MET A 157 0.60 -0.41 -10.20
N THR A 158 0.78 0.87 -9.87
CA THR A 158 1.81 1.71 -10.51
C THR A 158 3.23 1.24 -10.18
N LYS A 159 3.46 0.79 -8.93
CA LYS A 159 4.76 0.20 -8.54
C LYS A 159 5.03 -1.13 -9.25
N MET A 160 4.00 -1.96 -9.43
CA MET A 160 4.11 -3.21 -10.19
C MET A 160 4.44 -2.95 -11.66
N TYR A 161 3.79 -1.97 -12.29
CA TYR A 161 4.17 -1.54 -13.63
C TYR A 161 5.65 -1.12 -13.71
N LYS A 162 6.10 -0.27 -12.80
CA LYS A 162 7.51 0.17 -12.75
C LYS A 162 8.50 -0.98 -12.52
N LEU A 163 8.09 -1.97 -11.75
CA LEU A 163 8.91 -3.13 -11.42
C LEU A 163 9.03 -4.12 -12.59
N THR A 164 7.97 -4.29 -13.38
CA THR A 164 7.86 -5.37 -14.38
C THR A 164 7.88 -4.87 -15.82
N GLY A 165 7.53 -3.61 -16.07
CA GLY A 165 7.29 -3.05 -17.41
C GLY A 165 5.95 -3.48 -18.04
N ASP A 166 5.13 -4.25 -17.34
CA ASP A 166 3.87 -4.81 -17.86
C ASP A 166 2.73 -3.79 -17.73
N THR A 167 2.23 -3.31 -18.87
CA THR A 167 1.15 -2.29 -18.94
C THR A 167 -0.19 -2.81 -18.44
N LYS A 168 -0.40 -4.13 -18.32
CA LYS A 168 -1.62 -4.72 -17.76
C LYS A 168 -1.96 -4.21 -16.36
N TYR A 169 -0.96 -3.87 -15.57
CA TYR A 169 -1.18 -3.24 -14.27
C TYR A 169 -1.84 -1.85 -14.38
N LEU A 170 -1.46 -1.07 -15.39
CA LEU A 170 -2.05 0.25 -15.62
C LEU A 170 -3.45 0.14 -16.26
N ASP A 171 -3.64 -0.81 -17.19
CA ASP A 171 -4.94 -1.10 -17.78
C ASP A 171 -5.94 -1.49 -16.67
N LYS A 172 -5.57 -2.44 -15.81
CA LYS A 172 -6.40 -2.89 -14.69
C LYS A 172 -6.67 -1.78 -13.68
N LEU A 173 -5.67 -0.95 -13.37
CA LEU A 173 -5.85 0.20 -12.50
C LEU A 173 -6.94 1.13 -13.05
N TYR A 174 -6.90 1.42 -14.34
CA TYR A 174 -7.85 2.29 -14.99
C TYR A 174 -9.27 1.68 -15.01
N ASP A 175 -9.40 0.40 -15.34
CA ASP A 175 -10.67 -0.31 -15.35
C ASP A 175 -11.29 -0.35 -13.94
N ASN A 176 -10.50 -0.66 -12.92
CA ASN A 176 -10.96 -0.64 -11.52
C ASN A 176 -11.38 0.77 -11.09
N LEU A 177 -10.63 1.82 -11.49
CA LEU A 177 -10.97 3.21 -11.18
C LEU A 177 -12.30 3.62 -11.80
N LEU A 178 -12.54 3.29 -13.08
CA LEU A 178 -13.82 3.58 -13.75
C LEU A 178 -14.99 2.89 -13.04
N THR A 179 -14.82 1.63 -12.65
CA THR A 179 -15.85 0.90 -11.89
C THR A 179 -16.05 1.51 -10.50
N THR A 180 -14.98 1.97 -9.85
CA THR A 180 -15.06 2.66 -8.57
C THR A 180 -15.86 3.97 -8.68
N ASP A 181 -15.64 4.75 -9.75
CA ASP A 181 -16.40 5.97 -10.03
C ASP A 181 -17.89 5.68 -10.22
N GLU A 182 -18.22 4.61 -10.94
CA GLU A 182 -19.61 4.19 -11.12
C GLU A 182 -20.31 3.80 -9.81
N ILE A 183 -19.55 3.16 -8.89
CA ILE A 183 -20.10 2.66 -7.62
C ILE A 183 -20.20 3.75 -6.56
N MET A 184 -19.22 4.66 -6.48
CA MET A 184 -19.02 5.50 -5.31
C MET A 184 -18.96 7.00 -5.58
N LEU A 185 -18.81 7.46 -6.84
CA LEU A 185 -18.73 8.89 -7.12
C LEU A 185 -20.14 9.51 -7.14
N ASP A 186 -20.38 10.42 -6.22
CA ASP A 186 -21.56 11.31 -6.30
C ASP A 186 -21.37 12.33 -7.42
N LYS A 187 -22.18 12.22 -8.48
CA LYS A 187 -22.08 13.06 -9.68
C LYS A 187 -22.53 14.51 -9.46
N GLU A 188 -23.26 14.79 -8.38
CA GLU A 188 -23.70 16.16 -8.07
C GLU A 188 -22.60 16.93 -7.33
N THR A 189 -21.95 16.29 -6.37
CA THR A 189 -20.93 16.91 -5.52
C THR A 189 -19.50 16.63 -5.97
N ASN A 190 -19.27 15.65 -6.84
CA ASN A 190 -17.97 15.11 -7.22
C ASN A 190 -17.14 14.59 -6.03
N LEU A 191 -17.81 14.11 -4.99
CA LEU A 191 -17.20 13.47 -3.82
C LEU A 191 -17.46 11.97 -3.86
N TYR A 192 -16.53 11.21 -3.30
CA TYR A 192 -16.73 9.77 -3.14
C TYR A 192 -17.50 9.46 -1.86
N PHE A 193 -18.48 8.56 -1.97
CA PHE A 193 -18.99 7.84 -0.81
C PHE A 193 -17.92 6.92 -0.26
N ARG A 194 -18.07 6.51 1.00
CA ARG A 194 -17.13 5.57 1.63
C ARG A 194 -17.09 4.22 0.94
N ASP A 195 -18.26 3.71 0.58
CA ASP A 195 -18.44 2.41 -0.08
C ASP A 195 -19.72 2.39 -0.95
N GLY A 196 -19.90 1.35 -1.74
CA GLY A 196 -21.01 1.21 -2.68
C GLY A 196 -22.39 0.92 -2.05
N LYS A 197 -22.58 1.20 -0.77
CA LYS A 197 -23.88 1.06 -0.09
C LYS A 197 -24.70 2.35 -0.04
N TYR A 198 -24.14 3.44 -0.49
CA TYR A 198 -24.78 4.77 -0.47
C TYR A 198 -25.29 5.16 -1.85
#